data_31e97e507bb71d1354124fcecb332295
#
_entry.id   31e97e507bb71d1354124fcecb332295
#
_cell.length_a   1.000
_cell.length_b   1.000
_cell.length_c   1.000
_cell.angle_alpha   90.00
_cell.angle_beta   90.00
_cell.angle_gamma   90.00
#
_symmetry.space_group_name_H-M   'P 1'
#
loop_
_entity.id
_entity.type
_entity.pdbx_description
1 polymer ?
#
loop_
_entity_poly.entity_id
_entity_poly.type
_entity_poly.pdbx_seq_one_letter_code
_entity_poly.pdbx_strand_id
1 'polypeptide(L)'
;MGCFKFTANPTYSNGLQTAPFYGTTMLSSSTNTTAIRGVAIGYSNFHPAESDATALYLDNAMDLGHASARWDDVYATNGTIQTSDEREKQDIEELSDVEQRVALAAKGLLRKFRWKDSVEKKGDDARIHFGIIAQDLEAAFAAEGLDPSRYAMFIKTEWWEGDKIHPAVAPELDEDGNVITEGVEESVESNHQFKTEEEAPSDAIYKYRLGVRYSELLAFIVAAL
;
A
#
# COMPACT_ATOMS: atom_id res chain seq x y z
N MET A 1 -23.29 -22.66 -8.89
CA MET A 1 -22.14 -22.46 -7.98
C MET A 1 -20.89 -22.70 -8.80
N GLY A 2 -20.24 -21.62 -9.29
CA GLY A 2 -19.06 -21.72 -10.17
C GLY A 2 -17.80 -21.90 -9.32
N CYS A 3 -17.17 -23.04 -9.45
CA CYS A 3 -15.86 -23.30 -8.83
C CYS A 3 -14.78 -22.77 -9.77
N PHE A 4 -13.96 -21.82 -9.33
CA PHE A 4 -12.77 -21.43 -10.08
C PHE A 4 -11.74 -22.54 -9.98
N LYS A 5 -11.50 -23.21 -11.10
CA LYS A 5 -10.44 -24.22 -11.20
C LYS A 5 -9.18 -23.52 -11.69
N PHE A 6 -8.23 -23.29 -10.81
CA PHE A 6 -6.90 -22.85 -11.21
C PHE A 6 -6.11 -24.06 -11.71
N THR A 7 -5.84 -24.11 -12.99
CA THR A 7 -4.89 -25.08 -13.56
C THR A 7 -3.52 -24.41 -13.60
N ALA A 8 -2.59 -24.91 -12.81
CA ALA A 8 -1.19 -24.50 -12.92
C ALA A 8 -0.65 -24.95 -14.27
N ASN A 9 -0.30 -23.98 -15.11
CA ASN A 9 0.45 -24.25 -16.32
C ASN A 9 1.90 -23.86 -16.04
N PRO A 10 2.87 -24.78 -16.06
CA PRO A 10 4.25 -24.53 -15.62
C PRO A 10 5.07 -23.65 -16.57
N THR A 11 4.52 -23.11 -17.65
CA THR A 11 5.26 -22.47 -18.73
C THR A 11 5.01 -20.97 -18.93
N TYR A 12 4.40 -20.24 -18.00
CA TYR A 12 4.19 -18.81 -18.22
C TYR A 12 4.89 -17.93 -17.19
N SER A 13 5.82 -17.12 -17.68
CA SER A 13 6.63 -16.15 -16.93
C SER A 13 5.88 -14.94 -16.38
N ASN A 14 4.58 -14.77 -16.64
CA ASN A 14 3.74 -13.67 -16.17
C ASN A 14 2.38 -14.15 -15.64
N GLY A 15 2.24 -15.39 -15.25
CA GLY A 15 0.99 -15.98 -14.78
C GLY A 15 0.88 -16.01 -13.27
N LEU A 16 -0.36 -15.96 -12.81
CA LEU A 16 -0.74 -16.22 -11.43
C LEU A 16 -0.20 -17.59 -11.01
N GLN A 17 0.78 -17.63 -10.12
CA GLN A 17 1.30 -18.89 -9.59
C GLN A 17 0.47 -19.34 -8.39
N THR A 18 -0.07 -20.54 -8.46
CA THR A 18 -0.74 -21.20 -7.34
C THR A 18 0.12 -22.38 -6.90
N ALA A 19 0.65 -22.31 -5.69
CA ALA A 19 1.28 -23.48 -5.05
C ALA A 19 0.28 -24.10 -4.08
N PRO A 20 -0.05 -25.39 -4.18
CA PRO A 20 -0.86 -26.07 -3.18
C PRO A 20 0.00 -26.35 -1.94
N PHE A 21 -0.26 -25.63 -0.86
CA PHE A 21 0.32 -25.89 0.44
C PHE A 21 -0.79 -26.35 1.39
N TYR A 22 -0.83 -27.63 1.75
CA TYR A 22 -1.67 -28.19 2.81
C TYR A 22 -3.05 -27.51 3.02
N GLY A 23 -3.80 -27.33 1.92
CA GLY A 23 -5.11 -26.67 1.95
C GLY A 23 -5.10 -25.15 1.82
N THR A 24 -3.97 -24.53 1.60
CA THR A 24 -3.81 -23.08 1.38
C THR A 24 -3.41 -22.82 -0.06
N THR A 25 -4.03 -21.82 -0.72
CA THR A 25 -3.65 -21.37 -2.05
C THR A 25 -2.95 -20.02 -1.94
N MET A 26 -1.76 -19.93 -2.51
CA MET A 26 -1.00 -18.68 -2.59
C MET A 26 -1.15 -18.04 -3.97
N LEU A 27 -1.42 -16.76 -4.03
CA LEU A 27 -1.48 -15.94 -5.25
C LEU A 27 -0.25 -15.04 -5.27
N SER A 28 0.58 -15.17 -6.29
CA SER A 28 1.81 -14.41 -6.45
C SER A 28 2.08 -14.11 -7.92
N SER A 29 2.72 -12.98 -8.19
CA SER A 29 3.16 -12.56 -9.52
C SER A 29 4.68 -12.55 -9.69
N SER A 30 5.45 -13.14 -8.78
CA SER A 30 6.91 -13.12 -8.83
C SER A 30 7.47 -14.19 -9.78
N THR A 31 8.45 -13.81 -10.57
CA THR A 31 9.27 -14.70 -11.41
C THR A 31 10.52 -15.21 -10.69
N ASN A 32 10.75 -14.79 -9.45
CA ASN A 32 11.91 -15.24 -8.66
C ASN A 32 11.60 -16.60 -8.03
N THR A 33 12.46 -17.58 -8.32
CA THR A 33 12.31 -18.97 -7.87
C THR A 33 12.74 -19.23 -6.43
N THR A 34 13.33 -18.22 -5.76
CA THR A 34 13.95 -18.42 -4.43
C THR A 34 13.01 -18.04 -3.29
N ALA A 35 12.17 -17.00 -3.48
CA ALA A 35 11.14 -16.61 -2.50
C ALA A 35 9.99 -15.90 -3.23
N ILE A 36 8.80 -16.49 -3.17
CA ILE A 36 7.59 -15.93 -3.80
C ILE A 36 6.76 -15.29 -2.71
N ARG A 37 6.63 -13.96 -2.75
CA ARG A 37 5.72 -13.21 -1.87
C ARG A 37 4.36 -13.07 -2.50
N GLY A 38 3.33 -13.23 -1.72
CA GLY A 38 1.96 -13.14 -2.16
C GLY A 38 0.98 -13.24 -1.03
N VAL A 39 -0.24 -13.61 -1.36
CA VAL A 39 -1.32 -13.77 -0.39
C VAL A 39 -1.74 -15.22 -0.33
N ALA A 40 -1.83 -15.77 0.86
CA ALA A 40 -2.36 -17.09 1.10
C ALA A 40 -3.84 -17.03 1.49
N ILE A 41 -4.63 -17.92 0.91
CA ILE A 41 -6.04 -18.15 1.26
C ILE A 41 -6.10 -19.46 2.03
N GLY A 42 -6.18 -19.36 3.36
CA GLY A 42 -6.37 -20.50 4.25
C GLY A 42 -7.84 -20.84 4.44
N TYR A 43 -8.09 -21.86 5.26
CA TYR A 43 -9.47 -22.31 5.56
C TYR A 43 -10.35 -21.21 6.18
N SER A 44 -9.75 -20.35 7.02
CA SER A 44 -10.48 -19.33 7.79
C SER A 44 -9.86 -17.93 7.71
N ASN A 45 -8.78 -17.75 6.95
CA ASN A 45 -8.06 -16.49 6.89
C ASN A 45 -7.50 -16.19 5.50
N PHE A 46 -7.20 -14.91 5.32
CA PHE A 46 -6.50 -14.36 4.16
C PHE A 46 -5.33 -13.54 4.71
N HIS A 47 -4.10 -13.91 4.40
CA HIS A 47 -2.92 -13.33 5.03
C HIS A 47 -1.72 -13.21 4.08
N PRO A 48 -0.77 -12.30 4.35
CA PRO A 48 0.51 -12.27 3.65
C PRO A 48 1.27 -13.58 3.83
N ALA A 49 1.92 -14.04 2.77
CA ALA A 49 2.69 -15.27 2.80
C ALA A 49 3.92 -15.21 1.88
N GLU A 50 4.94 -15.96 2.23
CA GLU A 50 6.12 -16.19 1.41
C GLU A 50 6.32 -17.70 1.23
N SER A 51 6.53 -18.14 0.00
CA SER A 51 6.84 -19.54 -0.29
C SER A 51 8.35 -19.73 -0.33
N ASP A 52 9.03 -19.55 0.80
CA ASP A 52 10.29 -20.27 0.97
C ASP A 52 10.02 -21.61 1.66
N ALA A 53 11.00 -22.49 1.69
CA ALA A 53 10.82 -23.83 2.24
C ALA A 53 10.51 -23.85 3.75
N THR A 54 10.42 -22.72 4.43
CA THR A 54 10.39 -22.60 5.89
C THR A 54 9.32 -21.68 6.47
N ALA A 55 8.77 -20.72 5.73
CA ALA A 55 7.82 -19.75 6.27
C ALA A 55 6.57 -19.57 5.40
N LEU A 56 5.42 -19.98 5.94
CA LEU A 56 4.09 -19.76 5.35
C LEU A 56 3.46 -18.40 5.72
N TYR A 57 4.01 -17.72 6.70
CA TYR A 57 3.45 -16.49 7.24
C TYR A 57 4.45 -15.36 7.13
N LEU A 58 4.02 -14.23 6.59
CA LEU A 58 4.77 -12.97 6.64
C LEU A 58 4.08 -12.03 7.60
N ASP A 59 4.82 -11.52 8.58
CA ASP A 59 4.35 -10.48 9.46
C ASP A 59 4.94 -9.13 9.05
N ASN A 60 4.09 -8.09 9.05
CA ASN A 60 4.48 -6.69 8.77
C ASN A 60 5.31 -6.47 7.49
N ALA A 61 5.02 -7.23 6.43
CA ALA A 61 5.82 -7.22 5.20
C ALA A 61 5.03 -6.89 3.93
N MET A 62 3.70 -6.77 4.00
CA MET A 62 2.84 -6.47 2.85
C MET A 62 1.66 -5.58 3.23
N ASP A 63 1.36 -4.63 2.36
CA ASP A 63 0.20 -3.76 2.49
C ASP A 63 -1.04 -4.35 1.82
N LEU A 64 -2.24 -4.05 2.36
CA LEU A 64 -3.51 -4.28 1.70
C LEU A 64 -3.91 -3.01 0.94
N GLY A 65 -3.66 -2.98 -0.35
CA GLY A 65 -3.85 -1.80 -1.21
C GLY A 65 -2.55 -1.01 -1.44
N HIS A 66 -2.67 0.11 -2.12
CA HIS A 66 -1.56 1.01 -2.46
C HIS A 66 -2.05 2.45 -2.49
N ALA A 67 -1.15 3.44 -2.37
CA ALA A 67 -1.52 4.87 -2.33
C ALA A 67 -2.34 5.33 -3.54
N SER A 68 -2.13 4.73 -4.72
CA SER A 68 -2.88 4.99 -5.96
C SER A 68 -3.91 3.90 -6.31
N ALA A 69 -3.92 2.75 -5.59
CA ALA A 69 -4.85 1.64 -5.80
C ALA A 69 -5.50 1.25 -4.46
N ARG A 70 -6.45 2.05 -4.05
CA ARG A 70 -7.15 1.92 -2.75
C ARG A 70 -8.41 1.08 -2.89
N TRP A 71 -8.73 0.35 -1.83
CA TRP A 71 -10.05 -0.27 -1.70
C TRP A 71 -11.13 0.82 -1.56
N ASP A 72 -12.30 0.60 -2.14
CA ASP A 72 -13.45 1.50 -1.99
C ASP A 72 -14.00 1.38 -0.57
N ASP A 73 -14.45 0.18 -0.19
CA ASP A 73 -14.94 -0.15 1.14
C ASP A 73 -14.35 -1.46 1.66
N VAL A 74 -14.19 -1.57 2.97
CA VAL A 74 -13.86 -2.82 3.67
C VAL A 74 -15.00 -3.16 4.64
N TYR A 75 -15.71 -4.27 4.41
CA TYR A 75 -16.79 -4.78 5.25
C TYR A 75 -16.25 -5.80 6.23
N ALA A 76 -16.20 -5.46 7.50
CA ALA A 76 -15.78 -6.34 8.58
C ALA A 76 -16.75 -6.24 9.75
N THR A 77 -17.10 -7.37 10.37
CA THR A 77 -17.96 -7.40 11.55
C THR A 77 -17.30 -6.68 12.73
N ASN A 78 -15.99 -6.82 12.87
CA ASN A 78 -15.17 -6.09 13.82
C ASN A 78 -14.15 -5.25 13.04
N GLY A 79 -14.34 -3.93 13.03
CA GLY A 79 -13.45 -2.99 12.35
C GLY A 79 -12.19 -2.62 13.15
N THR A 80 -11.92 -3.30 14.26
CA THR A 80 -10.79 -3.01 15.13
C THR A 80 -9.52 -3.70 14.63
N ILE A 81 -8.46 -2.93 14.44
CA ILE A 81 -7.10 -3.45 14.28
C ILE A 81 -6.59 -3.75 15.70
N GLN A 82 -6.29 -5.02 15.98
CA GLN A 82 -5.90 -5.49 17.32
C GLN A 82 -4.38 -5.39 17.48
N THR A 83 -3.89 -4.22 17.92
CA THR A 83 -2.47 -4.01 18.23
C THR A 83 -2.38 -3.08 19.45
N SER A 84 -1.91 -3.56 20.59
CA SER A 84 -1.63 -2.68 21.75
C SER A 84 -0.90 -3.40 22.89
N ASP A 85 -0.15 -4.46 22.61
CA ASP A 85 0.64 -5.15 23.63
C ASP A 85 1.81 -4.27 24.10
N GLU A 86 1.98 -4.11 25.41
CA GLU A 86 3.07 -3.34 26.00
C GLU A 86 4.46 -3.89 25.65
N ARG A 87 4.57 -5.22 25.50
CA ARG A 87 5.83 -5.92 25.19
C ARG A 87 6.36 -5.61 23.79
N GLU A 88 5.51 -5.05 22.94
CA GLU A 88 5.84 -4.64 21.56
C GLU A 88 6.14 -3.15 21.45
N LYS A 89 6.15 -2.42 22.59
CA LYS A 89 6.35 -0.98 22.67
C LYS A 89 7.58 -0.63 23.50
N GLN A 90 8.20 0.47 23.18
CA GLN A 90 9.28 1.09 23.95
C GLN A 90 9.06 2.61 24.03
N ASP A 91 9.83 3.30 24.86
CA ASP A 91 9.80 4.76 25.02
C ASP A 91 8.37 5.27 25.30
N ILE A 92 7.69 4.60 26.24
CA ILE A 92 6.32 4.93 26.62
C ILE A 92 6.34 6.16 27.51
N GLU A 93 5.87 7.30 26.97
CA GLU A 93 5.89 8.62 27.61
C GLU A 93 4.55 9.32 27.48
N GLU A 94 4.31 10.31 28.33
CA GLU A 94 3.21 11.25 28.19
C GLU A 94 3.55 12.29 27.11
N LEU A 95 2.53 12.99 26.59
CA LEU A 95 2.76 14.08 25.65
C LEU A 95 3.57 15.21 26.30
N SER A 96 4.61 15.67 25.64
CA SER A 96 5.32 16.89 26.01
C SER A 96 4.43 18.14 25.86
N ASP A 97 4.79 19.23 26.49
CA ASP A 97 4.06 20.50 26.37
C ASP A 97 3.94 20.99 24.92
N VAL A 98 4.93 20.71 24.10
CA VAL A 98 4.93 21.07 22.68
C VAL A 98 3.92 20.23 21.91
N GLU A 99 3.92 18.92 22.14
CA GLU A 99 2.96 18.00 21.54
C GLU A 99 1.53 18.29 21.98
N GLN A 100 1.31 18.66 23.25
CA GLN A 100 -0.01 19.09 23.72
C GLN A 100 -0.51 20.31 22.96
N ARG A 101 0.34 21.31 22.68
CA ARG A 101 -0.05 22.48 21.88
C ARG A 101 -0.41 22.10 20.45
N VAL A 102 0.36 21.21 19.80
CA VAL A 102 0.03 20.69 18.47
C VAL A 102 -1.31 19.96 18.47
N ALA A 103 -1.57 19.11 19.46
CA ALA A 103 -2.81 18.35 19.58
C ALA A 103 -4.04 19.26 19.74
N LEU A 104 -3.92 20.32 20.58
CA LEU A 104 -4.97 21.32 20.73
C LEU A 104 -5.18 22.15 19.46
N ALA A 105 -4.11 22.50 18.73
CA ALA A 105 -4.20 23.15 17.44
C ALA A 105 -4.91 22.23 16.41
N ALA A 106 -4.52 20.95 16.33
CA ALA A 106 -5.11 19.96 15.43
C ALA A 106 -6.62 19.78 15.66
N LYS A 107 -7.08 19.81 16.91
CA LYS A 107 -8.52 19.82 17.25
C LYS A 107 -9.25 20.97 16.54
N GLY A 108 -8.65 22.16 16.49
CA GLY A 108 -9.19 23.33 15.81
C GLY A 108 -9.18 23.27 14.29
N LEU A 109 -8.46 22.32 13.71
CA LEU A 109 -8.29 22.14 12.27
C LEU A 109 -9.27 21.13 11.65
N LEU A 110 -10.09 20.45 12.47
CA LEU A 110 -11.12 19.56 11.94
C LEU A 110 -12.15 20.33 11.12
N ARG A 111 -12.44 19.85 9.92
CA ARG A 111 -13.32 20.50 8.92
C ARG A 111 -14.33 19.51 8.35
N LYS A 112 -15.41 20.02 7.80
CA LYS A 112 -16.30 19.29 6.89
C LYS A 112 -15.91 19.62 5.45
N PHE A 113 -15.93 18.61 4.57
CA PHE A 113 -15.61 18.74 3.17
C PHE A 113 -16.38 17.76 2.31
N ARG A 114 -16.30 17.91 0.99
CA ARG A 114 -16.76 16.93 0.00
C ARG A 114 -15.59 16.62 -0.95
N TRP A 115 -15.51 15.37 -1.39
CA TRP A 115 -14.51 14.97 -2.39
C TRP A 115 -14.83 15.61 -3.74
N LYS A 116 -13.81 16.13 -4.43
CA LYS A 116 -13.95 16.80 -5.73
C LYS A 116 -14.60 15.90 -6.78
N ASP A 117 -14.12 14.68 -6.93
CA ASP A 117 -14.67 13.67 -7.84
C ASP A 117 -16.12 13.27 -7.52
N SER A 118 -16.47 13.25 -6.23
CA SER A 118 -17.86 13.01 -5.81
C SER A 118 -18.77 14.18 -6.16
N VAL A 119 -18.30 15.41 -6.01
CA VAL A 119 -19.05 16.61 -6.40
C VAL A 119 -19.20 16.67 -7.92
N GLU A 120 -18.14 16.34 -8.67
CA GLU A 120 -18.19 16.29 -10.14
C GLU A 120 -19.24 15.30 -10.65
N LYS A 121 -19.33 14.11 -10.01
CA LYS A 121 -20.25 13.03 -10.42
C LYS A 121 -21.69 13.23 -9.91
N LYS A 122 -21.88 13.82 -8.73
CA LYS A 122 -23.17 13.82 -7.98
C LYS A 122 -23.67 15.23 -7.67
N GLY A 123 -22.92 16.28 -7.97
CA GLY A 123 -23.28 17.65 -7.65
C GLY A 123 -23.56 17.85 -6.16
N ASP A 124 -24.72 18.41 -5.83
CA ASP A 124 -25.11 18.70 -4.45
C ASP A 124 -25.44 17.46 -3.62
N ASP A 125 -25.69 16.31 -4.26
CA ASP A 125 -25.91 15.03 -3.58
C ASP A 125 -24.62 14.36 -3.09
N ALA A 126 -23.43 14.95 -3.35
CA ALA A 126 -22.17 14.46 -2.82
C ALA A 126 -22.17 14.55 -1.30
N ARG A 127 -21.80 13.42 -0.64
CA ARG A 127 -21.80 13.32 0.83
C ARG A 127 -20.80 14.29 1.46
N ILE A 128 -21.16 14.79 2.64
CA ILE A 128 -20.30 15.59 3.51
C ILE A 128 -19.47 14.65 4.36
N HIS A 129 -18.16 14.89 4.40
CA HIS A 129 -17.20 14.20 5.22
C HIS A 129 -16.62 15.13 6.29
N PHE A 130 -16.11 14.54 7.37
CA PHE A 130 -15.37 15.25 8.41
C PHE A 130 -13.95 14.72 8.46
N GLY A 131 -13.00 15.61 8.69
CA GLY A 131 -11.61 15.25 8.80
C GLY A 131 -10.72 16.47 8.91
N ILE A 132 -9.43 16.27 8.75
CA ILE A 132 -8.41 17.30 8.75
C ILE A 132 -7.78 17.41 7.37
N ILE A 133 -7.31 18.61 7.02
CA ILE A 133 -6.44 18.79 5.85
C ILE A 133 -5.02 18.46 6.29
N ALA A 134 -4.37 17.52 5.61
CA ALA A 134 -3.04 17.04 6.02
C ALA A 134 -1.98 18.15 5.99
N GLN A 135 -2.07 19.10 5.06
CA GLN A 135 -1.20 20.28 4.99
C GLN A 135 -1.37 21.20 6.21
N ASP A 136 -2.60 21.36 6.72
CA ASP A 136 -2.84 22.17 7.92
C ASP A 136 -2.26 21.49 9.17
N LEU A 137 -2.33 20.15 9.23
CA LEU A 137 -1.69 19.38 10.29
C LEU A 137 -0.16 19.51 10.23
N GLU A 138 0.43 19.37 9.04
CA GLU A 138 1.87 19.56 8.81
C GLU A 138 2.32 20.94 9.29
N ALA A 139 1.58 22.00 8.95
CA ALA A 139 1.86 23.36 9.39
C ALA A 139 1.77 23.53 10.90
N ALA A 140 0.82 22.85 11.57
CA ALA A 140 0.69 22.89 13.02
C ALA A 140 1.90 22.27 13.74
N PHE A 141 2.43 21.16 13.24
CA PHE A 141 3.67 20.57 13.75
C PHE A 141 4.87 21.48 13.53
N ALA A 142 5.01 22.02 12.31
CA ALA A 142 6.10 22.91 11.97
C ALA A 142 6.11 24.21 12.80
N ALA A 143 4.94 24.76 13.13
CA ALA A 143 4.80 25.97 13.95
C ALA A 143 5.35 25.78 15.38
N GLU A 144 5.35 24.56 15.89
CA GLU A 144 5.89 24.18 17.18
C GLU A 144 7.31 23.59 17.09
N GLY A 145 7.92 23.61 15.90
CA GLY A 145 9.28 23.09 15.66
C GLY A 145 9.38 21.58 15.66
N LEU A 146 8.28 20.87 15.47
CA LEU A 146 8.24 19.41 15.38
C LEU A 146 8.20 18.96 13.92
N ASP A 147 8.87 17.84 13.64
CA ASP A 147 8.82 17.17 12.34
C ASP A 147 7.64 16.17 12.31
N PRO A 148 6.59 16.42 11.51
CA PRO A 148 5.43 15.55 11.46
C PRO A 148 5.74 14.13 10.95
N SER A 149 6.82 13.96 10.16
CA SER A 149 7.20 12.65 9.61
C SER A 149 7.63 11.63 10.68
N ARG A 150 7.96 12.10 11.88
CA ARG A 150 8.27 11.26 13.04
C ARG A 150 7.03 10.70 13.74
N TYR A 151 5.85 11.18 13.39
CA TYR A 151 4.58 10.77 14.00
C TYR A 151 3.80 9.93 13.01
N ALA A 152 3.52 8.68 13.35
CA ALA A 152 2.88 7.72 12.46
C ALA A 152 1.48 8.15 12.00
N MET A 153 0.83 9.09 12.70
CA MET A 153 -0.43 9.67 12.27
C MET A 153 -0.34 10.49 10.98
N PHE A 154 0.85 11.02 10.65
CA PHE A 154 1.08 11.78 9.42
C PHE A 154 1.78 10.91 8.39
N ILE A 155 1.25 10.84 7.19
CA ILE A 155 1.76 10.01 6.11
C ILE A 155 2.11 10.91 4.93
N LYS A 156 3.34 10.79 4.42
CA LYS A 156 3.77 11.32 3.14
C LYS A 156 4.21 10.16 2.26
N THR A 157 3.48 9.92 1.19
CA THR A 157 3.85 8.93 0.17
C THR A 157 4.37 9.67 -1.04
N GLU A 158 5.56 9.31 -1.50
CA GLU A 158 6.26 9.94 -2.61
C GLU A 158 6.50 8.92 -3.73
N TRP A 159 6.46 9.37 -4.98
CA TRP A 159 6.79 8.54 -6.15
C TRP A 159 7.17 9.44 -7.32
N TRP A 160 7.81 8.84 -8.30
CA TRP A 160 8.13 9.46 -9.58
C TRP A 160 7.27 8.80 -10.67
N GLU A 161 6.58 9.58 -11.47
CA GLU A 161 5.69 9.10 -12.52
C GLU A 161 6.34 9.32 -13.88
N GLY A 162 6.52 8.26 -14.64
CA GLY A 162 7.16 8.27 -15.95
C GLY A 162 6.88 7.00 -16.74
N ASP A 163 7.41 6.92 -17.93
CA ASP A 163 7.28 5.76 -18.79
C ASP A 163 8.31 4.70 -18.42
N LYS A 164 7.85 3.46 -18.24
CA LYS A 164 8.72 2.30 -18.00
C LYS A 164 8.85 1.49 -19.27
N ILE A 165 10.07 1.37 -19.77
CA ILE A 165 10.38 0.58 -20.94
C ILE A 165 10.64 -0.86 -20.49
N HIS A 166 9.90 -1.79 -21.07
CA HIS A 166 10.15 -3.23 -20.99
C HIS A 166 10.88 -3.64 -22.27
N PRO A 167 12.20 -3.92 -22.21
CA PRO A 167 12.97 -4.21 -23.40
C PRO A 167 12.50 -5.47 -24.10
N ALA A 168 12.69 -5.53 -25.40
CA ALA A 168 12.45 -6.73 -26.17
C ALA A 168 13.33 -7.89 -25.66
N VAL A 169 12.76 -9.08 -25.61
CA VAL A 169 13.47 -10.32 -25.29
C VAL A 169 13.48 -11.18 -26.53
N ALA A 170 14.67 -11.56 -26.99
CA ALA A 170 14.79 -12.45 -28.14
C ALA A 170 14.21 -13.85 -27.84
N PRO A 171 13.63 -14.53 -28.83
CA PRO A 171 13.20 -15.91 -28.66
C PRO A 171 14.40 -16.82 -28.32
N GLU A 172 14.16 -17.79 -27.47
CA GLU A 172 15.14 -18.85 -27.19
C GLU A 172 14.96 -20.00 -28.16
N LEU A 173 16.04 -20.43 -28.81
CA LEU A 173 16.01 -21.48 -29.79
C LEU A 173 16.78 -22.71 -29.29
N ASP A 174 16.36 -23.92 -29.75
CA ASP A 174 17.14 -25.15 -29.52
C ASP A 174 18.33 -25.25 -30.50
N GLU A 175 19.11 -26.32 -30.37
CA GLU A 175 20.28 -26.57 -31.25
C GLU A 175 19.90 -26.75 -32.72
N ASP A 176 18.65 -27.08 -33.00
CA ASP A 176 18.08 -27.28 -34.36
C ASP A 176 17.43 -26.00 -34.90
N GLY A 177 17.38 -24.91 -34.12
CA GLY A 177 16.80 -23.62 -34.49
C GLY A 177 15.28 -23.49 -34.29
N ASN A 178 14.65 -24.43 -33.56
CA ASN A 178 13.24 -24.32 -33.24
C ASN A 178 13.04 -23.44 -32.02
N VAL A 179 11.95 -22.69 -31.97
CA VAL A 179 11.61 -21.81 -30.85
C VAL A 179 11.22 -22.63 -29.61
N ILE A 180 12.03 -22.52 -28.54
CA ILE A 180 11.73 -23.08 -27.21
C ILE A 180 10.86 -22.10 -26.43
N THR A 181 11.21 -20.80 -26.45
CA THR A 181 10.49 -19.71 -25.79
C THR A 181 10.25 -18.60 -26.80
N GLU A 182 8.99 -18.15 -26.91
CA GLU A 182 8.65 -17.02 -27.76
C GLU A 182 9.34 -15.73 -27.27
N GLY A 183 9.84 -14.94 -28.23
CA GLY A 183 10.35 -13.61 -27.93
C GLY A 183 9.24 -12.65 -27.48
N VAL A 184 9.61 -11.62 -26.77
CA VAL A 184 8.70 -10.55 -26.35
C VAL A 184 9.13 -9.26 -27.04
N GLU A 185 8.19 -8.56 -27.66
CA GLU A 185 8.45 -7.24 -28.24
C GLU A 185 8.64 -6.18 -27.14
N GLU A 186 9.39 -5.13 -27.44
CA GLU A 186 9.50 -3.97 -26.57
C GLU A 186 8.13 -3.37 -26.33
N SER A 187 7.86 -3.02 -25.06
CA SER A 187 6.62 -2.35 -24.67
C SER A 187 6.90 -1.21 -23.68
N VAL A 188 6.01 -0.21 -23.69
CA VAL A 188 6.07 0.94 -22.81
C VAL A 188 4.85 0.93 -21.89
N GLU A 189 5.10 0.93 -20.59
CA GLU A 189 4.08 1.14 -19.56
C GLU A 189 4.07 2.63 -19.19
N SER A 190 3.09 3.37 -19.69
CA SER A 190 2.96 4.79 -19.43
C SER A 190 2.43 5.08 -18.03
N ASN A 191 2.92 6.17 -17.42
CA ASN A 191 2.58 6.59 -16.06
C ASN A 191 2.91 5.56 -14.98
N HIS A 192 3.96 4.77 -15.19
CA HIS A 192 4.48 3.89 -14.17
C HIS A 192 4.95 4.70 -12.95
N GLN A 193 4.74 4.16 -11.74
CA GLN A 193 5.15 4.79 -10.49
C GLN A 193 6.41 4.13 -9.95
N PHE A 194 7.52 4.85 -10.05
CA PHE A 194 8.80 4.45 -9.48
C PHE A 194 8.87 4.86 -8.01
N LYS A 195 9.44 4.02 -7.17
CA LYS A 195 9.52 4.27 -5.72
C LYS A 195 10.64 5.22 -5.33
N THR A 196 11.71 5.25 -6.11
CA THR A 196 12.87 6.11 -5.87
C THR A 196 13.23 6.89 -7.13
N GLU A 197 13.95 8.01 -6.96
CA GLU A 197 14.44 8.83 -8.07
C GLU A 197 15.45 8.07 -8.95
N GLU A 198 16.27 7.20 -8.32
CA GLU A 198 17.28 6.41 -9.03
C GLU A 198 16.67 5.35 -9.98
N GLU A 199 15.48 4.85 -9.65
CA GLU A 199 14.76 3.88 -10.49
C GLU A 199 14.02 4.57 -11.65
N ALA A 200 13.72 5.85 -11.50
CA ALA A 200 12.90 6.61 -12.44
C ALA A 200 13.72 7.12 -13.63
N PRO A 201 13.11 7.23 -14.84
CA PRO A 201 13.74 7.91 -15.95
C PRO A 201 13.95 9.41 -15.62
N SER A 202 14.93 10.04 -16.29
CA SER A 202 15.36 11.40 -15.98
C SER A 202 14.28 12.48 -16.22
N ASP A 203 13.24 12.16 -16.96
CA ASP A 203 12.09 13.01 -17.25
C ASP A 203 10.86 12.68 -16.40
N ALA A 204 10.98 11.76 -15.46
CA ALA A 204 9.90 11.41 -14.55
C ALA A 204 9.49 12.61 -13.67
N ILE A 205 8.20 12.71 -13.42
CA ILE A 205 7.61 13.77 -12.62
C ILE A 205 7.49 13.33 -11.17
N TYR A 206 8.16 14.05 -10.26
CA TYR A 206 7.98 13.87 -8.83
C TYR A 206 6.56 14.16 -8.39
N LYS A 207 5.97 13.25 -7.64
CA LYS A 207 4.63 13.38 -7.06
C LYS A 207 4.62 12.93 -5.61
N TYR A 208 3.69 13.46 -4.84
CA TYR A 208 3.47 13.01 -3.47
C TYR A 208 1.98 13.10 -3.10
N ARG A 209 1.64 12.35 -2.06
CA ARG A 209 0.32 12.39 -1.42
C ARG A 209 0.48 12.43 0.09
N LEU A 210 -0.25 13.33 0.72
CA LEU A 210 -0.35 13.38 2.17
C LEU A 210 -1.58 12.61 2.63
N GLY A 211 -1.44 11.96 3.78
CA GLY A 211 -2.49 11.21 4.44
C GLY A 211 -2.43 11.35 5.95
N VAL A 212 -3.51 10.94 6.61
CA VAL A 212 -3.60 10.97 8.07
C VAL A 212 -4.21 9.66 8.56
N ARG A 213 -3.59 9.04 9.56
CA ARG A 213 -4.18 7.94 10.31
C ARG A 213 -5.10 8.50 11.38
N TYR A 214 -6.38 8.53 11.11
CA TYR A 214 -7.37 9.18 11.97
C TYR A 214 -7.44 8.58 13.37
N SER A 215 -7.26 7.28 13.54
CA SER A 215 -7.27 6.64 14.87
C SER A 215 -6.16 7.18 15.77
N GLU A 216 -4.96 7.36 15.24
CA GLU A 216 -3.83 7.92 15.98
C GLU A 216 -3.98 9.43 16.21
N LEU A 217 -4.42 10.18 15.19
CA LEU A 217 -4.71 11.61 15.34
C LEU A 217 -5.78 11.87 16.41
N LEU A 218 -6.84 11.08 16.42
CA LEU A 218 -7.91 11.23 17.42
C LEU A 218 -7.42 10.87 18.83
N ALA A 219 -6.60 9.81 18.97
CA ALA A 219 -5.97 9.46 20.24
C ALA A 219 -5.05 10.58 20.73
N PHE A 220 -4.24 11.17 19.83
CA PHE A 220 -3.36 12.29 20.12
C PHE A 220 -4.14 13.54 20.60
N ILE A 221 -5.22 13.90 19.91
CA ILE A 221 -6.08 15.02 20.31
C ILE A 221 -6.74 14.76 21.68
N VAL A 222 -7.24 13.53 21.90
CA VAL A 222 -7.90 13.15 23.16
C VAL A 222 -6.93 13.16 24.32
N ALA A 223 -5.67 12.76 24.12
CA ALA A 223 -4.64 12.76 25.17
C ALA A 223 -4.28 14.18 25.67
N ALA A 224 -4.58 15.24 24.90
CA ALA A 224 -4.34 16.63 25.26
C ALA A 224 -5.58 17.35 25.86
N LEU A 225 -6.70 16.65 26.08
CA LEU A 225 -7.93 17.20 26.66
C LEU A 225 -8.00 16.95 28.15
#